data_351d1533fa74ab9e2bb0240988fbffd8
#
_entry.id   351d1533fa74ab9e2bb0240988fbffd8
#
_cell.length_a   1.000
_cell.length_b   1.000
_cell.length_c   1.000
_cell.angle_alpha   90.00
_cell.angle_beta   90.00
_cell.angle_gamma   90.00
#
_symmetry.space_group_name_H-M   'P 1'
#
loop_
_entity.id
_entity.type
_entity.pdbx_description
1 polymer ?
#
loop_
_entity_poly.entity_id
_entity_poly.type
_entity_poly.pdbx_seq_one_letter_code
_entity_poly.pdbx_strand_id
1 'polypeptide(L)'
;MIKAILFDVDDTLYDLSGPFKEAFHELYPLEELDLEGAFLASRRYSDSVYAKSLSGEMSMEDMYVYRFQNAFHDYGKNMDAQEALHFQEIYEKHQHMIHMTEAMQEFLKELSDKMVLGIITNGPSGHQWNKIRALEATRWIPKDHVFISGEHGVAKPERRIFELVQEKLKLQPQEFCYVGDSYENDIEGAKGAGWNTIWYNHRNHRPTGSAEPDYVVRSEKELLELLSQVASGK
;
A
#
# COMPACT_ATOMS: atom_id res chain seq x y z
N MET A 1 -11.16 10.66 21.90
CA MET A 1 -10.90 9.20 21.91
C MET A 1 -11.15 8.67 20.51
N ILE A 2 -10.21 7.89 19.96
CA ILE A 2 -10.34 7.27 18.64
C ILE A 2 -11.47 6.23 18.66
N LYS A 3 -12.28 6.21 17.62
CA LYS A 3 -13.40 5.27 17.43
C LYS A 3 -13.31 4.49 16.14
N ALA A 4 -12.58 5.01 15.16
CA ALA A 4 -12.36 4.37 13.87
C ALA A 4 -10.88 4.36 13.49
N ILE A 5 -10.40 3.24 12.96
CA ILE A 5 -9.08 3.10 12.39
C ILE A 5 -9.24 2.71 10.93
N LEU A 6 -8.63 3.49 10.04
CA LEU A 6 -8.63 3.20 8.62
C LEU A 6 -7.19 2.96 8.13
N PHE A 7 -7.07 2.05 7.18
CA PHE A 7 -5.81 1.61 6.64
C PHE A 7 -5.70 1.94 5.15
N ASP A 8 -4.50 2.27 4.70
CA ASP A 8 -4.14 2.04 3.31
C ASP A 8 -3.98 0.53 3.07
N VAL A 9 -3.81 0.13 1.81
CA VAL A 9 -3.65 -1.28 1.42
C VAL A 9 -2.21 -1.59 1.08
N ASP A 10 -1.67 -0.91 0.07
CA ASP A 10 -0.34 -1.18 -0.48
C ASP A 10 0.75 -0.73 0.51
N ASP A 11 1.72 -1.59 0.80
CA ASP A 11 2.78 -1.33 1.79
C ASP A 11 2.30 -1.04 3.23
N THR A 12 1.01 -1.29 3.50
CA THR A 12 0.41 -1.09 4.82
C THR A 12 -0.19 -2.38 5.37
N LEU A 13 -1.08 -3.04 4.64
CA LEU A 13 -1.66 -4.34 5.03
C LEU A 13 -0.84 -5.54 4.54
N TYR A 14 0.05 -5.34 3.60
CA TYR A 14 0.98 -6.34 3.08
C TYR A 14 2.24 -5.66 2.52
N ASP A 15 3.35 -6.40 2.44
CA ASP A 15 4.59 -5.91 1.80
C ASP A 15 4.43 -5.89 0.28
N LEU A 16 4.38 -4.70 -0.31
CA LEU A 16 4.25 -4.49 -1.75
C LEU A 16 5.43 -5.08 -2.55
N SER A 17 6.60 -5.22 -1.93
CA SER A 17 7.77 -5.86 -2.56
C SER A 17 7.73 -7.40 -2.50
N GLY A 18 6.87 -7.98 -1.66
CA GLY A 18 6.75 -9.42 -1.48
C GLY A 18 6.59 -10.19 -2.80
N PRO A 19 5.56 -9.89 -3.62
CA PRO A 19 5.38 -10.54 -4.92
C PRO A 19 6.58 -10.45 -5.86
N PHE A 20 7.31 -9.33 -5.84
CA PHE A 20 8.53 -9.16 -6.65
C PHE A 20 9.66 -10.07 -6.16
N LYS A 21 9.84 -10.16 -4.85
CA LYS A 21 10.84 -11.03 -4.22
C LYS A 21 10.54 -12.50 -4.48
N GLU A 22 9.28 -12.90 -4.33
CA GLU A 22 8.83 -14.27 -4.62
C GLU A 22 9.02 -14.65 -6.09
N ALA A 23 8.68 -13.75 -7.01
CA ALA A 23 8.92 -13.96 -8.44
C ALA A 23 10.42 -14.13 -8.75
N PHE A 24 11.28 -13.35 -8.11
CA PHE A 24 12.71 -13.48 -8.29
C PHE A 24 13.21 -14.83 -7.77
N HIS A 25 12.82 -15.25 -6.59
CA HIS A 25 13.24 -16.53 -6.02
C HIS A 25 12.69 -17.73 -6.78
N GLU A 26 11.48 -17.63 -7.37
CA GLU A 26 10.94 -18.69 -8.25
C GLU A 26 11.79 -18.87 -9.51
N LEU A 27 12.24 -17.76 -10.12
CA LEU A 27 13.01 -17.81 -11.38
C LEU A 27 14.52 -18.00 -11.18
N TYR A 28 15.06 -17.46 -10.09
CA TYR A 28 16.49 -17.41 -9.81
C TYR A 28 16.83 -17.88 -8.39
N PRO A 29 16.52 -19.14 -8.03
CA PRO A 29 16.57 -19.61 -6.64
C PRO A 29 17.99 -19.68 -6.03
N LEU A 30 19.04 -19.56 -6.84
CA LEU A 30 20.45 -19.61 -6.42
C LEU A 30 21.15 -18.25 -6.53
N GLU A 31 20.44 -17.23 -6.97
CA GLU A 31 21.01 -15.89 -7.13
C GLU A 31 20.71 -15.03 -5.91
N GLU A 32 21.70 -14.27 -5.46
CA GLU A 32 21.55 -13.24 -4.43
C GLU A 32 21.58 -11.86 -5.07
N LEU A 33 20.63 -11.02 -4.73
CA LEU A 33 20.48 -9.65 -5.21
C LEU A 33 19.86 -8.78 -4.11
N ASP A 34 20.17 -7.48 -4.09
CA ASP A 34 19.41 -6.52 -3.31
C ASP A 34 18.01 -6.34 -3.94
N LEU A 35 17.10 -7.24 -3.57
CA LEU A 35 15.74 -7.28 -4.12
C LEU A 35 14.89 -6.09 -3.68
N GLU A 36 15.18 -5.51 -2.51
CA GLU A 36 14.51 -4.31 -2.05
C GLU A 36 14.88 -3.11 -2.93
N GLY A 37 16.16 -2.93 -3.16
CA GLY A 37 16.67 -1.88 -4.04
C GLY A 37 16.19 -2.07 -5.49
N ALA A 38 16.25 -3.30 -6.02
CA ALA A 38 15.76 -3.61 -7.37
C ALA A 38 14.25 -3.36 -7.52
N PHE A 39 13.44 -3.72 -6.52
CA PHE A 39 12.01 -3.41 -6.49
C PHE A 39 11.76 -1.90 -6.56
N LEU A 40 12.39 -1.11 -5.68
CA LEU A 40 12.25 0.34 -5.66
C LEU A 40 12.73 0.98 -6.98
N ALA A 41 13.80 0.46 -7.56
CA ALA A 41 14.25 0.89 -8.89
C ALA A 41 13.20 0.59 -9.96
N SER A 42 12.61 -0.61 -9.96
CA SER A 42 11.56 -0.98 -10.91
C SER A 42 10.35 -0.05 -10.85
N ARG A 43 9.98 0.40 -9.66
CA ARG A 43 8.91 1.38 -9.46
C ARG A 43 9.29 2.73 -10.06
N ARG A 44 10.49 3.26 -9.75
CA ARG A 44 10.97 4.54 -10.33
C ARG A 44 10.98 4.52 -11.86
N TYR A 45 11.49 3.43 -12.46
CA TYR A 45 11.51 3.29 -13.91
C TYR A 45 10.10 3.20 -14.50
N SER A 46 9.19 2.48 -13.85
CA SER A 46 7.78 2.45 -14.24
C SER A 46 7.16 3.85 -14.23
N ASP A 47 7.30 4.58 -13.12
CA ASP A 47 6.73 5.90 -12.94
C ASP A 47 7.28 6.92 -13.96
N SER A 48 8.57 6.81 -14.32
CA SER A 48 9.23 7.69 -15.29
C SER A 48 8.65 7.61 -16.71
N VAL A 49 8.02 6.50 -17.07
CA VAL A 49 7.45 6.27 -18.41
C VAL A 49 5.93 6.05 -18.38
N TYR A 50 5.31 6.09 -17.22
CA TYR A 50 3.88 5.80 -17.06
C TYR A 50 2.99 6.70 -17.93
N ALA A 51 3.29 7.99 -18.02
CA ALA A 51 2.56 8.92 -18.88
C ALA A 51 2.62 8.51 -20.36
N LYS A 52 3.75 7.96 -20.82
CA LYS A 52 3.90 7.47 -22.20
C LYS A 52 3.07 6.20 -22.45
N SER A 53 2.92 5.34 -21.45
CA SER A 53 2.06 4.15 -21.58
C SER A 53 0.59 4.54 -21.63
N LEU A 54 0.17 5.54 -20.88
CA LEU A 54 -1.20 6.07 -20.91
C LEU A 54 -1.54 6.78 -22.23
N SER A 55 -0.58 7.52 -22.81
CA SER A 55 -0.78 8.19 -24.12
C SER A 55 -0.72 7.25 -25.32
N GLY A 56 -0.29 5.99 -25.12
CA GLY A 56 -0.07 5.02 -26.19
C GLY A 56 1.25 5.20 -26.95
N GLU A 57 2.13 6.09 -26.49
CA GLU A 57 3.50 6.25 -27.05
C GLU A 57 4.41 5.05 -26.74
N MET A 58 4.09 4.32 -25.68
CA MET A 58 4.81 3.11 -25.25
C MET A 58 3.77 2.02 -24.95
N SER A 59 3.98 0.82 -25.44
CA SER A 59 3.14 -0.31 -25.06
C SER A 59 3.36 -0.71 -23.58
N MET A 60 2.40 -1.42 -22.98
CA MET A 60 2.58 -1.97 -21.64
C MET A 60 3.72 -2.97 -21.58
N GLU A 61 3.90 -3.80 -22.61
CA GLU A 61 5.01 -4.75 -22.73
C GLU A 61 6.35 -4.04 -22.75
N ASP A 62 6.50 -2.97 -23.58
CA ASP A 62 7.72 -2.17 -23.61
C ASP A 62 8.02 -1.50 -22.26
N MET A 63 6.98 -1.06 -21.54
CA MET A 63 7.13 -0.52 -20.19
C MET A 63 7.62 -1.60 -19.21
N TYR A 64 7.10 -2.81 -19.29
CA TYR A 64 7.55 -3.93 -18.45
C TYR A 64 9.00 -4.30 -18.74
N VAL A 65 9.37 -4.41 -20.02
CA VAL A 65 10.75 -4.66 -20.44
C VAL A 65 11.67 -3.55 -19.91
N TYR A 66 11.30 -2.29 -20.17
CA TYR A 66 12.09 -1.13 -19.76
C TYR A 66 12.35 -1.11 -18.25
N ARG A 67 11.30 -1.25 -17.43
CA ARG A 67 11.44 -1.14 -15.97
C ARG A 67 12.30 -2.24 -15.38
N PHE A 68 12.13 -3.49 -15.83
CA PHE A 68 12.85 -4.61 -15.24
C PHE A 68 14.28 -4.70 -15.74
N GLN A 69 14.54 -4.48 -17.04
CA GLN A 69 15.89 -4.44 -17.56
C GLN A 69 16.74 -3.40 -16.83
N ASN A 70 16.23 -2.18 -16.68
CA ASN A 70 16.97 -1.12 -16.00
C ASN A 70 17.11 -1.38 -14.50
N ALA A 71 16.03 -1.81 -13.83
CA ALA A 71 16.07 -2.08 -12.39
C ALA A 71 17.06 -3.19 -12.05
N PHE A 72 17.03 -4.31 -12.76
CA PHE A 72 17.95 -5.41 -12.50
C PHE A 72 19.39 -5.07 -12.91
N HIS A 73 19.57 -4.31 -14.00
CA HIS A 73 20.90 -3.83 -14.40
C HIS A 73 21.56 -2.97 -13.32
N ASP A 74 20.82 -2.06 -12.69
CA ASP A 74 21.32 -1.20 -11.59
C ASP A 74 21.85 -2.02 -10.41
N TYR A 75 21.37 -3.24 -10.25
CA TYR A 75 21.76 -4.17 -9.17
C TYR A 75 22.62 -5.34 -9.66
N GLY A 76 23.19 -5.22 -10.88
CA GLY A 76 24.21 -6.15 -11.39
C GLY A 76 23.68 -7.38 -12.12
N LYS A 77 22.35 -7.47 -12.38
CA LYS A 77 21.75 -8.54 -13.17
C LYS A 77 21.26 -8.01 -14.51
N ASN A 78 21.78 -8.57 -15.60
CA ASN A 78 21.24 -8.30 -16.93
C ASN A 78 20.15 -9.31 -17.27
N MET A 79 19.12 -8.84 -17.94
CA MET A 79 18.08 -9.69 -18.53
C MET A 79 17.72 -9.19 -19.93
N ASP A 80 17.37 -10.11 -20.81
CA ASP A 80 16.86 -9.74 -22.12
C ASP A 80 15.36 -9.38 -22.05
N ALA A 81 14.77 -8.99 -23.19
CA ALA A 81 13.36 -8.59 -23.22
C ALA A 81 12.42 -9.76 -22.90
N GLN A 82 12.76 -10.97 -23.31
CA GLN A 82 11.95 -12.15 -23.07
C GLN A 82 11.98 -12.55 -21.59
N GLU A 83 13.14 -12.50 -20.96
CA GLU A 83 13.29 -12.70 -19.52
C GLU A 83 12.52 -11.66 -18.70
N ALA A 84 12.54 -10.39 -19.11
CA ALA A 84 11.80 -9.33 -18.44
C ALA A 84 10.27 -9.54 -18.53
N LEU A 85 9.76 -9.97 -19.68
CA LEU A 85 8.34 -10.30 -19.84
C LEU A 85 7.96 -11.55 -19.05
N HIS A 86 8.81 -12.57 -19.02
CA HIS A 86 8.56 -13.75 -18.20
C HIS A 86 8.60 -13.43 -16.70
N PHE A 87 9.50 -12.55 -16.27
CA PHE A 87 9.50 -12.05 -14.90
C PHE A 87 8.18 -11.33 -14.58
N GLN A 88 7.66 -10.52 -15.51
CA GLN A 88 6.36 -9.85 -15.34
C GLN A 88 5.22 -10.86 -15.13
N GLU A 89 5.14 -11.92 -15.92
CA GLU A 89 4.12 -12.96 -15.79
C GLU A 89 4.15 -13.61 -14.40
N ILE A 90 5.34 -13.99 -13.92
CA ILE A 90 5.50 -14.61 -12.61
C ILE A 90 5.21 -13.60 -11.49
N TYR A 91 5.63 -12.34 -11.65
CA TYR A 91 5.33 -11.27 -10.70
C TYR A 91 3.82 -11.03 -10.58
N GLU A 92 3.08 -10.98 -11.69
CA GLU A 92 1.62 -10.87 -11.69
C GLU A 92 0.94 -12.07 -11.00
N LYS A 93 1.44 -13.29 -11.25
CA LYS A 93 0.97 -14.50 -10.54
C LYS A 93 1.09 -14.32 -9.02
N HIS A 94 2.24 -13.86 -8.52
CA HIS A 94 2.46 -13.61 -7.09
C HIS A 94 1.63 -12.45 -6.55
N GLN A 95 1.34 -11.42 -7.36
CA GLN A 95 0.43 -10.34 -6.97
C GLN A 95 -1.01 -10.81 -6.67
N HIS A 96 -1.44 -11.93 -7.23
CA HIS A 96 -2.72 -12.54 -6.90
C HIS A 96 -2.69 -13.41 -5.63
N MET A 97 -1.51 -13.68 -5.08
CA MET A 97 -1.30 -14.53 -3.89
C MET A 97 -0.84 -13.73 -2.66
N ILE A 98 -1.02 -12.40 -2.68
CA ILE A 98 -0.70 -11.56 -1.53
C ILE A 98 -1.51 -11.95 -0.30
N HIS A 99 -0.90 -11.84 0.86
CA HIS A 99 -1.53 -12.12 2.15
C HIS A 99 -1.02 -11.18 3.23
N MET A 100 -1.84 -10.95 4.24
CA MET A 100 -1.40 -10.32 5.48
C MET A 100 -0.64 -11.33 6.33
N THR A 101 0.26 -10.86 7.17
CA THR A 101 0.88 -11.70 8.20
C THR A 101 -0.18 -12.27 9.16
N GLU A 102 0.10 -13.41 9.77
CA GLU A 102 -0.79 -13.99 10.80
C GLU A 102 -1.02 -13.00 11.95
N ALA A 103 0.03 -12.26 12.36
CA ALA A 103 -0.06 -11.27 13.41
C ALA A 103 -1.03 -10.12 13.05
N MET A 104 -0.98 -9.61 11.82
CA MET A 104 -1.92 -8.59 11.34
C MET A 104 -3.35 -9.13 11.28
N GLN A 105 -3.55 -10.35 10.80
CA GLN A 105 -4.88 -10.98 10.74
C GLN A 105 -5.50 -11.17 12.13
N GLU A 106 -4.74 -11.70 13.08
CA GLU A 106 -5.19 -11.87 14.47
C GLU A 106 -5.53 -10.51 15.10
N PHE A 107 -4.67 -9.51 14.86
CA PHE A 107 -4.88 -8.18 15.37
C PHE A 107 -6.15 -7.52 14.79
N LEU A 108 -6.38 -7.58 13.48
CA LEU A 108 -7.60 -7.03 12.86
C LEU A 108 -8.85 -7.73 13.38
N LYS A 109 -8.78 -9.03 13.64
CA LYS A 109 -9.88 -9.79 14.28
C LYS A 109 -10.21 -9.23 15.66
N GLU A 110 -9.21 -9.04 16.51
CA GLU A 110 -9.42 -8.50 17.85
C GLU A 110 -9.91 -7.04 17.82
N LEU A 111 -9.41 -6.26 16.86
CA LEU A 111 -9.74 -4.84 16.74
C LEU A 111 -11.16 -4.62 16.21
N SER A 112 -11.63 -5.47 15.30
CA SER A 112 -12.97 -5.38 14.72
C SER A 112 -14.11 -5.49 15.74
N ASP A 113 -13.85 -6.15 16.88
CA ASP A 113 -14.81 -6.23 17.98
C ASP A 113 -14.87 -4.96 18.86
N LYS A 114 -13.86 -4.09 18.72
CA LYS A 114 -13.67 -2.93 19.62
C LYS A 114 -13.85 -1.59 18.93
N MET A 115 -13.56 -1.52 17.63
CA MET A 115 -13.47 -0.28 16.85
C MET A 115 -14.07 -0.44 15.47
N VAL A 116 -14.44 0.68 14.88
CA VAL A 116 -14.82 0.72 13.46
C VAL A 116 -13.54 0.61 12.62
N LEU A 117 -13.51 -0.35 11.71
CA LEU A 117 -12.41 -0.51 10.77
C LEU A 117 -12.83 -0.11 9.36
N GLY A 118 -11.89 0.43 8.58
CA GLY A 118 -12.11 0.78 7.19
C GLY A 118 -10.82 0.79 6.37
N ILE A 119 -10.99 1.01 5.08
CA ILE A 119 -9.91 1.14 4.10
C ILE A 119 -10.12 2.40 3.27
N ILE A 120 -9.05 3.17 3.02
CA ILE A 120 -9.00 4.16 1.94
C ILE A 120 -7.78 3.85 1.08
N THR A 121 -7.98 3.53 -0.20
CA THR A 121 -6.88 3.18 -1.10
C THR A 121 -7.02 3.86 -2.46
N ASN A 122 -5.88 4.26 -3.03
CA ASN A 122 -5.83 4.84 -4.37
C ASN A 122 -5.66 3.75 -5.44
N GLY A 123 -6.44 3.85 -6.51
CA GLY A 123 -6.29 3.00 -7.68
C GLY A 123 -7.60 2.65 -8.36
N PRO A 124 -7.54 1.92 -9.50
CA PRO A 124 -8.73 1.41 -10.20
C PRO A 124 -9.50 0.43 -9.32
N SER A 125 -10.85 0.55 -9.30
CA SER A 125 -11.74 -0.25 -8.45
C SER A 125 -11.47 -1.76 -8.54
N GLY A 126 -11.47 -2.32 -9.75
CA GLY A 126 -11.27 -3.76 -9.95
C GLY A 126 -9.92 -4.26 -9.42
N HIS A 127 -8.85 -3.46 -9.58
CA HIS A 127 -7.52 -3.81 -9.12
C HIS A 127 -7.44 -3.81 -7.58
N GLN A 128 -7.97 -2.78 -6.93
CA GLN A 128 -7.96 -2.70 -5.47
C GLN A 128 -8.86 -3.76 -4.83
N TRP A 129 -10.04 -4.02 -5.41
CA TRP A 129 -10.90 -5.11 -4.94
C TRP A 129 -10.26 -6.49 -5.07
N ASN A 130 -9.41 -6.73 -6.10
CA ASN A 130 -8.66 -7.98 -6.21
C ASN A 130 -7.69 -8.15 -5.03
N LYS A 131 -6.95 -7.10 -4.66
CA LYS A 131 -6.06 -7.10 -3.50
C LYS A 131 -6.82 -7.31 -2.19
N ILE A 132 -7.88 -6.54 -1.95
CA ILE A 132 -8.72 -6.63 -0.74
C ILE A 132 -9.29 -8.04 -0.58
N ARG A 133 -9.67 -8.71 -1.67
CA ARG A 133 -10.12 -10.10 -1.65
C ARG A 133 -9.00 -11.08 -1.38
N ALA A 134 -7.83 -10.93 -2.02
CA ALA A 134 -6.66 -11.77 -1.78
C ALA A 134 -6.20 -11.68 -0.32
N LEU A 135 -6.21 -10.48 0.26
CA LEU A 135 -5.92 -10.23 1.67
C LEU A 135 -7.04 -10.70 2.62
N GLU A 136 -8.18 -11.14 2.11
CA GLU A 136 -9.38 -11.49 2.89
C GLU A 136 -9.82 -10.39 3.88
N ALA A 137 -9.45 -9.12 3.62
CA ALA A 137 -9.65 -8.00 4.54
C ALA A 137 -11.12 -7.80 4.94
N THR A 138 -12.07 -8.19 4.06
CA THR A 138 -13.50 -8.10 4.33
C THR A 138 -14.03 -9.07 5.39
N ARG A 139 -13.17 -9.93 5.95
CA ARG A 139 -13.51 -10.72 7.15
C ARG A 139 -13.70 -9.84 8.38
N TRP A 140 -12.98 -8.72 8.44
CA TRP A 140 -12.97 -7.80 9.60
C TRP A 140 -13.43 -6.38 9.24
N ILE A 141 -13.30 -6.00 7.98
CA ILE A 141 -13.64 -4.67 7.48
C ILE A 141 -14.88 -4.76 6.60
N PRO A 142 -16.02 -4.16 6.99
CA PRO A 142 -17.23 -4.16 6.18
C PRO A 142 -16.98 -3.57 4.79
N LYS A 143 -17.58 -4.17 3.76
CA LYS A 143 -17.41 -3.70 2.37
C LYS A 143 -17.80 -2.23 2.17
N ASP A 144 -18.79 -1.76 2.90
CA ASP A 144 -19.27 -0.38 2.86
C ASP A 144 -18.40 0.60 3.69
N HIS A 145 -17.31 0.09 4.32
CA HIS A 145 -16.23 0.88 4.91
C HIS A 145 -14.96 0.87 4.05
N VAL A 146 -15.05 0.40 2.80
CA VAL A 146 -13.95 0.42 1.83
C VAL A 146 -14.18 1.57 0.85
N PHE A 147 -13.20 2.45 0.74
CA PHE A 147 -13.22 3.63 -0.12
C PHE A 147 -12.08 3.57 -1.12
N ILE A 148 -12.39 3.32 -2.37
CA ILE A 148 -11.43 3.21 -3.46
C ILE A 148 -11.53 4.46 -4.33
N SER A 149 -10.42 5.15 -4.57
CA SER A 149 -10.43 6.42 -5.32
C SER A 149 -11.09 6.30 -6.70
N GLY A 150 -10.89 5.17 -7.39
CA GLY A 150 -11.50 4.91 -8.69
C GLY A 150 -13.03 4.77 -8.68
N GLU A 151 -13.65 4.57 -7.50
CA GLU A 151 -15.12 4.52 -7.35
C GLU A 151 -15.72 5.90 -7.06
N HIS A 152 -14.93 6.78 -6.45
CA HIS A 152 -15.40 8.08 -5.98
C HIS A 152 -14.96 9.25 -6.85
N GLY A 153 -14.03 9.03 -7.81
CA GLY A 153 -13.48 10.08 -8.66
C GLY A 153 -12.62 11.10 -7.91
N VAL A 154 -12.17 10.75 -6.70
CA VAL A 154 -11.31 11.56 -5.84
C VAL A 154 -10.31 10.64 -5.12
N ALA A 155 -9.08 11.07 -4.95
CA ALA A 155 -7.97 10.28 -4.44
C ALA A 155 -7.28 10.95 -3.25
N LYS A 156 -6.59 10.19 -2.42
CA LYS A 156 -5.63 10.74 -1.47
C LYS A 156 -4.51 11.46 -2.25
N PRO A 157 -4.02 12.61 -1.81
CA PRO A 157 -4.25 13.27 -0.53
C PRO A 157 -5.46 14.23 -0.50
N GLU A 158 -6.32 14.24 -1.51
CA GLU A 158 -7.45 15.16 -1.54
C GLU A 158 -8.35 14.98 -0.31
N ARG A 159 -8.58 16.08 0.42
CA ARG A 159 -9.40 16.09 1.62
C ARG A 159 -10.78 15.43 1.42
N ARG A 160 -11.33 15.53 0.23
CA ARG A 160 -12.68 15.06 -0.10
C ARG A 160 -12.86 13.56 0.13
N ILE A 161 -11.84 12.72 -0.12
CA ILE A 161 -11.99 11.27 0.10
C ILE A 161 -12.13 10.93 1.59
N PHE A 162 -11.46 11.67 2.48
CA PHE A 162 -11.58 11.53 3.93
C PHE A 162 -12.95 12.03 4.44
N GLU A 163 -13.46 13.12 3.84
CA GLU A 163 -14.80 13.65 4.16
C GLU A 163 -15.91 12.64 3.80
N LEU A 164 -15.78 11.91 2.69
CA LEU A 164 -16.73 10.84 2.33
C LEU A 164 -16.81 9.77 3.42
N VAL A 165 -15.68 9.42 4.02
CA VAL A 165 -15.63 8.48 5.15
C VAL A 165 -16.33 9.07 6.38
N GLN A 166 -16.08 10.34 6.71
CA GLN A 166 -16.71 11.03 7.83
C GLN A 166 -18.24 11.06 7.67
N GLU A 167 -18.71 11.40 6.48
CA GLU A 167 -20.14 11.41 6.13
C GLU A 167 -20.78 10.03 6.30
N LYS A 168 -20.08 8.98 5.86
CA LYS A 168 -20.53 7.60 5.94
C LYS A 168 -20.58 7.09 7.38
N LEU A 169 -19.50 7.27 8.13
CA LEU A 169 -19.35 6.74 9.48
C LEU A 169 -19.95 7.64 10.56
N LYS A 170 -20.29 8.90 10.24
CA LYS A 170 -20.89 9.90 11.14
C LYS A 170 -20.06 10.16 12.40
N LEU A 171 -18.75 10.15 12.26
CA LEU A 171 -17.77 10.45 13.31
C LEU A 171 -17.12 11.81 13.06
N GLN A 172 -16.58 12.42 14.12
CA GLN A 172 -15.83 13.67 14.04
C GLN A 172 -14.38 13.38 13.58
N PRO A 173 -13.71 14.32 12.88
CA PRO A 173 -12.34 14.11 12.41
C PRO A 173 -11.37 13.55 13.45
N GLN A 174 -11.42 14.06 14.69
CA GLN A 174 -10.55 13.67 15.79
C GLN A 174 -10.83 12.26 16.35
N GLU A 175 -11.90 11.62 15.90
CA GLU A 175 -12.27 10.25 16.29
C GLU A 175 -11.71 9.22 15.34
N PHE A 176 -11.05 9.67 14.24
CA PHE A 176 -10.38 8.82 13.25
C PHE A 176 -8.88 8.73 13.52
N CYS A 177 -8.32 7.57 13.22
CA CYS A 177 -6.89 7.35 13.06
C CYS A 177 -6.65 6.71 11.69
N TYR A 178 -5.75 7.28 10.91
CA TYR A 178 -5.35 6.74 9.62
C TYR A 178 -3.96 6.13 9.69
N VAL A 179 -3.81 4.93 9.12
CA VAL A 179 -2.55 4.19 9.05
C VAL A 179 -2.16 4.03 7.59
N GLY A 180 -0.99 4.50 7.22
CA GLY A 180 -0.48 4.33 5.85
C GLY A 180 1.03 4.55 5.76
N ASP A 181 1.62 4.15 4.64
CA ASP A 181 3.06 4.24 4.38
C ASP A 181 3.46 5.50 3.60
N SER A 182 2.55 6.03 2.78
CA SER A 182 2.81 7.19 1.92
C SER A 182 2.69 8.50 2.70
N TYR A 183 3.81 9.21 2.89
CA TYR A 183 3.77 10.50 3.58
C TYR A 183 2.83 11.49 2.93
N GLU A 184 2.91 11.67 1.60
CA GLU A 184 2.09 12.63 0.86
C GLU A 184 0.61 12.23 0.84
N ASN A 185 0.33 11.00 0.43
CA ASN A 185 -1.06 10.57 0.25
C ASN A 185 -1.79 10.34 1.58
N ASP A 186 -1.11 9.69 2.52
CA ASP A 186 -1.75 9.21 3.75
C ASP A 186 -1.63 10.22 4.88
N ILE A 187 -0.41 10.71 5.12
CA ILE A 187 -0.16 11.56 6.28
C ILE A 187 -0.64 12.98 6.02
N GLU A 188 -0.20 13.61 4.94
CA GLU A 188 -0.67 14.96 4.60
C GLU A 188 -2.17 14.99 4.32
N GLY A 189 -2.69 13.97 3.60
CA GLY A 189 -4.11 13.87 3.30
C GLY A 189 -4.98 13.75 4.57
N ALA A 190 -4.67 12.81 5.45
CA ALA A 190 -5.44 12.60 6.68
C ALA A 190 -5.29 13.77 7.67
N LYS A 191 -4.07 14.33 7.85
CA LYS A 191 -3.86 15.55 8.66
C LYS A 191 -4.62 16.74 8.10
N GLY A 192 -4.64 16.91 6.77
CA GLY A 192 -5.45 17.93 6.09
C GLY A 192 -6.95 17.81 6.33
N ALA A 193 -7.43 16.60 6.60
CA ALA A 193 -8.82 16.33 7.00
C ALA A 193 -9.05 16.42 8.53
N GLY A 194 -8.02 16.67 9.33
CA GLY A 194 -8.09 16.79 10.79
C GLY A 194 -8.08 15.46 11.54
N TRP A 195 -7.59 14.39 10.90
CA TRP A 195 -7.49 13.05 11.49
C TRP A 195 -6.18 12.87 12.28
N ASN A 196 -6.17 11.89 13.17
CA ASN A 196 -4.93 11.38 13.75
C ASN A 196 -4.26 10.43 12.75
N THR A 197 -2.93 10.33 12.79
CA THR A 197 -2.16 9.60 11.80
C THR A 197 -1.08 8.74 12.44
N ILE A 198 -0.89 7.55 11.90
CA ILE A 198 0.25 6.68 12.15
C ILE A 198 0.97 6.47 10.82
N TRP A 199 2.18 7.02 10.72
CA TRP A 199 3.02 6.79 9.55
C TRP A 199 3.77 5.46 9.71
N TYR A 200 3.35 4.45 8.93
CA TYR A 200 4.03 3.15 8.87
C TYR A 200 5.23 3.24 7.90
N ASN A 201 6.30 3.85 8.38
CA ASN A 201 7.49 4.16 7.59
C ASN A 201 8.54 3.05 7.65
N HIS A 202 8.17 1.83 7.27
CA HIS A 202 9.08 0.67 7.32
C HIS A 202 10.19 0.73 6.25
N ARG A 203 10.02 1.54 5.20
CA ARG A 203 11.04 1.76 4.15
C ARG A 203 11.95 2.97 4.42
N ASN A 204 11.83 3.62 5.58
CA ASN A 204 12.65 4.79 5.96
C ASN A 204 12.59 5.95 4.95
N HIS A 205 11.42 6.23 4.39
CA HIS A 205 11.20 7.39 3.53
C HIS A 205 11.41 8.69 4.32
N ARG A 206 11.85 9.74 3.59
CA ARG A 206 11.93 11.09 4.16
C ARG A 206 10.58 11.77 4.01
N PRO A 207 10.18 12.60 4.99
CA PRO A 207 9.00 13.47 4.81
C PRO A 207 9.19 14.36 3.58
N THR A 208 8.16 14.49 2.77
CA THR A 208 8.16 15.31 1.55
C THR A 208 7.46 16.65 1.74
N GLY A 209 6.82 16.86 2.88
CA GLY A 209 6.06 18.06 3.23
C GLY A 209 6.21 18.47 4.70
N SER A 210 5.22 19.19 5.23
CA SER A 210 5.26 19.80 6.55
C SER A 210 4.29 19.22 7.58
N ALA A 211 3.47 18.24 7.20
CA ALA A 211 2.54 17.62 8.14
C ALA A 211 3.29 16.77 9.16
N GLU A 212 3.00 16.96 10.44
CA GLU A 212 3.59 16.11 11.49
C GLU A 212 2.65 14.93 11.76
N PRO A 213 3.09 13.67 11.48
CA PRO A 213 2.33 12.50 11.91
C PRO A 213 2.26 12.45 13.44
N ASP A 214 1.14 11.98 13.99
CA ASP A 214 1.03 11.84 15.45
C ASP A 214 1.97 10.73 15.96
N TYR A 215 2.17 9.68 15.14
CA TYR A 215 3.13 8.60 15.42
C TYR A 215 3.86 8.17 14.14
N VAL A 216 5.10 7.70 14.33
CA VAL A 216 5.90 7.06 13.27
C VAL A 216 6.35 5.71 13.78
N VAL A 217 6.03 4.65 13.04
CA VAL A 217 6.45 3.28 13.33
C VAL A 217 7.21 2.70 12.15
N ARG A 218 8.18 1.82 12.40
CA ARG A 218 9.08 1.29 11.36
C ARG A 218 9.02 -0.23 11.19
N SER A 219 8.20 -0.88 11.99
CA SER A 219 7.97 -2.32 11.87
C SER A 219 6.51 -2.66 12.15
N GLU A 220 6.04 -3.78 11.62
CA GLU A 220 4.70 -4.27 11.92
C GLU A 220 4.49 -4.48 13.42
N LYS A 221 5.51 -4.98 14.12
CA LYS A 221 5.45 -5.15 15.57
C LYS A 221 5.16 -3.84 16.30
N GLU A 222 5.91 -2.77 15.98
CA GLU A 222 5.68 -1.43 16.54
C GLU A 222 4.26 -0.92 16.20
N LEU A 223 3.80 -1.16 14.97
CA LEU A 223 2.47 -0.77 14.53
C LEU A 223 1.39 -1.46 15.37
N LEU A 224 1.44 -2.78 15.52
CA LEU A 224 0.45 -3.55 16.27
C LEU A 224 0.44 -3.19 17.76
N GLU A 225 1.63 -2.97 18.37
CA GLU A 225 1.76 -2.51 19.75
C GLU A 225 1.12 -1.13 19.95
N LEU A 226 1.38 -0.17 19.04
CA LEU A 226 0.80 1.17 19.10
C LEU A 226 -0.74 1.14 18.90
N LEU A 227 -1.21 0.40 17.91
CA LEU A 227 -2.66 0.28 17.65
C LEU A 227 -3.42 -0.34 18.83
N SER A 228 -2.79 -1.28 19.54
CA SER A 228 -3.35 -1.86 20.79
C SER A 228 -3.51 -0.81 21.89
N GLN A 229 -2.57 0.14 21.99
CA GLN A 229 -2.65 1.26 22.94
C GLN A 229 -3.76 2.23 22.54
N VAL A 230 -3.82 2.61 21.25
CA VAL A 230 -4.87 3.48 20.69
C VAL A 230 -6.26 2.88 20.94
N ALA A 231 -6.45 1.58 20.70
CA ALA A 231 -7.70 0.88 20.94
C ALA A 231 -8.08 0.81 22.42
N SER A 232 -7.09 0.84 23.31
CA SER A 232 -7.32 0.83 24.77
C SER A 232 -7.54 2.23 25.37
N GLY A 233 -7.48 3.28 24.54
CA GLY A 233 -7.67 4.68 24.96
C GLY A 233 -6.53 5.21 25.83
N LYS A 234 -5.34 4.64 25.69
CA LYS A 234 -4.12 5.03 26.41
C LYS A 234 -3.25 5.97 25.60
#